data_772b14246f8fd2a6b56cf74850de32e3
#
_entry.id   772b14246f8fd2a6b56cf74850de32e3
#
_cell.length_a   1.000
_cell.length_b   1.000
_cell.length_c   1.000
_cell.angle_alpha   90.00
_cell.angle_beta   90.00
_cell.angle_gamma   90.00
#
_symmetry.space_group_name_H-M   'P 1'
#
loop_
_entity.id
_entity.type
_entity.pdbx_description
1 polymer ?
#
loop_
_entity_poly.entity_id
_entity_poly.type
_entity_poly.pdbx_seq_one_letter_code
_entity_poly.pdbx_strand_id
1 'polypeptide(L)'
;MSKHAPNVFSSYQEIHETVMAQMRRGGFVVSDTLTFTPLPGSILLEGTIRCRGGIYIDVRKRLNVLDGEGANALVQTASYSYNVALEGKGNIVRYDSPHRTHRPFHHVHRYDVLEGDTDGTVER
;
A
#
# COMPACT_ATOMS: atom_id res chain seq x y z
N MET A 1 -0.23 -17.54 11.46
CA MET A 1 -0.64 -16.23 11.54
C MET A 1 0.39 -15.23 11.13
N SER A 2 0.06 -14.54 10.17
CA SER A 2 0.99 -13.61 9.60
C SER A 2 0.93 -12.28 10.35
N LYS A 3 2.02 -11.89 10.89
CA LYS A 3 2.18 -10.58 11.45
C LYS A 3 3.35 -9.92 10.82
N HIS A 4 3.23 -8.63 10.63
CA HIS A 4 4.33 -7.87 10.10
C HIS A 4 5.35 -7.69 11.22
N ALA A 5 6.55 -8.18 11.00
CA ALA A 5 7.61 -8.06 11.98
C ALA A 5 8.04 -6.59 12.10
N PRO A 6 8.40 -6.15 13.29
CA PRO A 6 8.97 -4.81 13.45
C PRO A 6 10.29 -4.69 12.70
N ASN A 7 10.57 -3.49 12.23
CA ASN A 7 11.82 -3.21 11.56
C ASN A 7 12.22 -1.77 11.84
N VAL A 8 13.49 -1.48 11.71
CA VAL A 8 13.97 -0.11 11.83
C VAL A 8 13.52 0.66 10.60
N PHE A 9 13.04 1.88 10.79
CA PHE A 9 12.45 2.65 9.70
C PHE A 9 13.42 2.87 8.53
N SER A 10 14.67 3.15 8.80
CA SER A 10 15.65 3.33 7.71
C SER A 10 15.80 2.06 6.87
N SER A 11 15.78 0.90 7.51
CA SER A 11 15.81 -0.38 6.78
C SER A 11 14.53 -0.58 5.98
N TYR A 12 13.41 -0.22 6.55
CA TYR A 12 12.12 -0.30 5.86
C TYR A 12 12.14 0.55 4.59
N GLN A 13 12.63 1.79 4.70
CA GLN A 13 12.73 2.68 3.55
C GLN A 13 13.68 2.12 2.48
N GLU A 14 14.79 1.55 2.90
CA GLU A 14 15.76 1.00 1.98
C GLU A 14 15.18 -0.17 1.18
N ILE A 15 14.44 -1.04 1.85
CA ILE A 15 13.78 -2.16 1.18
C ILE A 15 12.76 -1.61 0.19
N HIS A 16 11.98 -0.62 0.61
CA HIS A 16 10.99 0.00 -0.24
C HIS A 16 11.62 0.60 -1.50
N GLU A 17 12.71 1.36 -1.35
CA GLU A 17 13.40 1.97 -2.47
C GLU A 17 13.95 0.92 -3.43
N THR A 18 14.47 -0.17 -2.88
CA THR A 18 15.01 -1.26 -3.69
C THR A 18 13.93 -1.91 -4.53
N VAL A 19 12.78 -2.19 -3.92
CA VAL A 19 11.66 -2.83 -4.63
C VAL A 19 11.14 -1.90 -5.73
N MET A 20 10.97 -0.62 -5.43
CA MET A 20 10.47 0.33 -6.43
C MET A 20 11.46 0.49 -7.58
N ALA A 21 12.75 0.51 -7.29
CA ALA A 21 13.77 0.61 -8.33
C ALA A 21 13.74 -0.62 -9.24
N GLN A 22 13.56 -1.80 -8.66
CA GLN A 22 13.46 -3.03 -9.44
C GLN A 22 12.25 -3.00 -10.37
N MET A 23 11.13 -2.52 -9.87
CA MET A 23 9.90 -2.44 -10.68
C MET A 23 10.02 -1.45 -11.81
N ARG A 24 10.72 -0.33 -11.58
CA ARG A 24 10.98 0.63 -12.65
C ARG A 24 11.89 0.03 -13.72
N ARG A 25 12.94 -0.68 -13.30
CA ARG A 25 13.86 -1.32 -14.24
C ARG A 25 13.17 -2.41 -15.04
N GLY A 26 12.22 -3.10 -14.42
CA GLY A 26 11.44 -4.12 -15.11
C GLY A 26 10.38 -3.56 -16.03
N GLY A 27 10.17 -2.24 -16.04
CA GLY A 27 9.21 -1.60 -16.91
C GLY A 27 7.78 -1.62 -16.42
N PHE A 28 7.52 -2.12 -15.21
CA PHE A 28 6.17 -2.13 -14.66
C PHE A 28 5.76 -0.76 -14.17
N VAL A 29 6.66 -0.09 -13.47
CA VAL A 29 6.37 1.21 -12.87
C VAL A 29 6.96 2.31 -13.72
N VAL A 30 6.13 3.27 -14.09
CA VAL A 30 6.54 4.44 -14.85
C VAL A 30 6.99 5.55 -13.90
N SER A 31 6.20 5.80 -12.87
CA SER A 31 6.50 6.86 -11.90
C SER A 31 5.68 6.61 -10.64
N ASP A 32 6.01 7.32 -9.58
CA ASP A 32 5.20 7.27 -8.38
C ASP A 32 5.32 8.58 -7.60
N THR A 33 4.35 8.80 -6.71
CA THR A 33 4.33 9.96 -5.83
C THR A 33 4.38 9.51 -4.37
N LEU A 34 4.88 8.33 -4.10
CA LEU A 34 4.90 7.78 -2.75
C LEU A 34 5.76 8.62 -1.82
N THR A 35 5.22 8.95 -0.66
CA THR A 35 5.95 9.70 0.35
C THR A 35 5.67 9.12 1.72
N PHE A 36 6.66 9.24 2.59
CA PHE A 36 6.53 8.89 4.00
C PHE A 36 6.34 10.17 4.78
N THR A 37 5.25 10.24 5.54
CA THR A 37 4.94 11.42 6.34
C THR A 37 4.90 11.04 7.81
N PRO A 38 5.79 11.60 8.63
CA PRO A 38 5.74 11.33 10.08
C PRO A 38 4.52 11.98 10.70
N LEU A 39 3.86 11.23 11.57
CA LEU A 39 2.72 11.69 12.36
C LEU A 39 3.00 11.33 13.82
N PRO A 40 2.24 11.89 14.78
CA PRO A 40 2.44 11.46 16.16
C PRO A 40 2.19 9.96 16.30
N GLY A 41 3.23 9.24 16.70
CA GLY A 41 3.14 7.80 16.94
C GLY A 41 3.06 6.92 15.72
N SER A 42 3.14 7.48 14.52
CA SER A 42 3.04 6.67 13.31
C SER A 42 3.75 7.35 12.14
N ILE A 43 3.86 6.60 11.05
CA ILE A 43 4.39 7.11 9.79
C ILE A 43 3.43 6.66 8.71
N LEU A 44 3.01 7.59 7.88
CA LEU A 44 2.07 7.30 6.81
C LEU A 44 2.83 7.26 5.48
N LEU A 45 2.69 6.14 4.78
CA LEU A 45 3.16 6.02 3.40
C LEU A 45 1.95 6.13 2.49
N GLU A 46 1.95 7.11 1.61
CA GLU A 46 0.82 7.25 0.68
C GLU A 46 1.27 7.88 -0.61
N GLY A 47 0.47 7.66 -1.63
CA GLY A 47 0.71 8.20 -2.96
C GLY A 47 0.16 7.26 -4.01
N THR A 48 0.54 7.49 -5.24
CA THR A 48 0.06 6.74 -6.38
C THR A 48 1.24 6.20 -7.17
N ILE A 49 1.16 4.94 -7.54
CA ILE A 49 2.12 4.30 -8.42
C ILE A 49 1.48 4.24 -9.80
N ARG A 50 2.13 4.86 -10.79
CA ARG A 50 1.67 4.77 -12.18
C ARG A 50 2.40 3.63 -12.85
N CYS A 51 1.62 2.72 -13.41
CA CYS A 51 2.15 1.54 -14.09
C CYS A 51 1.88 1.63 -15.58
N ARG A 52 2.56 0.77 -16.33
CA ARG A 52 2.31 0.68 -17.75
C ARG A 52 0.87 0.31 -18.03
N GLY A 53 0.36 0.74 -19.20
CA GLY A 53 -0.97 0.36 -19.62
C GLY A 53 -2.09 1.16 -18.98
N GLY A 54 -1.76 2.31 -18.38
CA GLY A 54 -2.78 3.15 -17.77
C GLY A 54 -3.28 2.66 -16.43
N ILE A 55 -2.52 1.79 -15.79
CA ILE A 55 -2.88 1.27 -14.48
C ILE A 55 -2.27 2.15 -13.40
N TYR A 56 -3.04 2.45 -12.37
CA TYR A 56 -2.50 3.10 -11.19
C TYR A 56 -2.76 2.27 -9.96
N ILE A 57 -1.92 2.43 -8.97
CA ILE A 57 -2.13 1.81 -7.67
C ILE A 57 -2.07 2.93 -6.64
N ASP A 58 -3.19 3.22 -5.99
CA ASP A 58 -3.21 4.16 -4.89
C ASP A 58 -2.83 3.40 -3.64
N VAL A 59 -1.84 3.91 -2.94
CA VAL A 59 -1.26 3.25 -1.78
C VAL A 59 -1.51 4.10 -0.55
N ARG A 60 -1.97 3.45 0.51
CA ARG A 60 -2.04 4.08 1.82
C ARG A 60 -1.66 3.04 2.84
N LYS A 61 -0.60 3.30 3.61
CA LYS A 61 -0.08 2.35 4.55
C LYS A 61 0.37 3.09 5.80
N ARG A 62 -0.04 2.60 6.95
CA ARG A 62 0.36 3.19 8.21
C ARG A 62 1.28 2.27 8.96
N LEU A 63 2.39 2.83 9.42
CA LEU A 63 3.34 2.14 10.25
C LEU A 63 3.24 2.73 11.65
N ASN A 64 3.04 1.87 12.65
CA ASN A 64 3.08 2.33 14.03
C ASN A 64 4.54 2.44 14.46
N VAL A 65 4.85 3.48 15.21
CA VAL A 65 6.16 3.63 15.83
C VAL A 65 6.08 2.96 17.19
N LEU A 66 6.86 1.91 17.36
CA LEU A 66 6.88 1.15 18.60
C LEU A 66 7.88 1.72 19.59
N ASP A 67 8.98 2.30 19.08
CA ASP A 67 10.04 2.82 19.93
C ASP A 67 10.93 3.73 19.09
N GLY A 68 11.55 4.70 19.73
CA GLY A 68 12.51 5.59 19.06
C GLY A 68 11.83 6.60 18.15
N GLU A 69 12.66 7.27 17.37
CA GLU A 69 12.17 8.30 16.45
C GLU A 69 13.12 8.44 15.27
N GLY A 70 12.60 9.04 14.20
CA GLY A 70 13.39 9.29 13.01
C GLY A 70 13.79 8.01 12.31
N ALA A 71 14.97 8.04 11.73
CA ALA A 71 15.50 6.91 10.97
C ALA A 71 15.68 5.66 11.82
N ASN A 72 15.87 5.82 13.11
CA ASN A 72 16.11 4.71 14.03
C ASN A 72 14.83 4.21 14.69
N ALA A 73 13.69 4.78 14.35
CA ALA A 73 12.42 4.33 14.94
C ALA A 73 12.17 2.88 14.59
N LEU A 74 11.67 2.13 15.58
CA LEU A 74 11.23 0.77 15.35
C LEU A 74 9.76 0.86 14.91
N VAL A 75 9.45 0.36 13.72
CA VAL A 75 8.12 0.50 13.15
C VAL A 75 7.54 -0.86 12.80
N GLN A 76 6.22 -0.90 12.72
CA GLN A 76 5.51 -2.12 12.35
C GLN A 76 4.27 -1.72 11.56
N THR A 77 4.00 -2.43 10.48
CA THR A 77 2.81 -2.15 9.68
C THR A 77 1.56 -2.35 10.51
N ALA A 78 0.75 -1.31 10.58
CA ALA A 78 -0.53 -1.34 11.29
C ALA A 78 -1.68 -1.60 10.35
N SER A 79 -1.67 -0.95 9.18
CA SER A 79 -2.75 -1.11 8.21
C SER A 79 -2.22 -0.74 6.83
N TYR A 80 -2.92 -1.21 5.81
CA TYR A 80 -2.61 -0.84 4.44
C TYR A 80 -3.85 -0.92 3.57
N SER A 81 -3.83 -0.18 2.48
CA SER A 81 -4.86 -0.23 1.47
C SER A 81 -4.18 0.03 0.12
N TYR A 82 -4.44 -0.85 -0.82
CA TYR A 82 -3.95 -0.71 -2.20
C TYR A 82 -5.15 -0.76 -3.11
N ASN A 83 -5.38 0.30 -3.86
CA ASN A 83 -6.50 0.37 -4.79
C ASN A 83 -5.93 0.42 -6.20
N VAL A 84 -6.22 -0.61 -6.99
CA VAL A 84 -5.76 -0.70 -8.38
C VAL A 84 -6.86 -0.18 -9.27
N ALA A 85 -6.51 0.76 -10.13
CA ALA A 85 -7.47 1.40 -11.03
C ALA A 85 -6.91 1.45 -12.44
N LEU A 86 -7.80 1.53 -13.41
CA LEU A 86 -7.45 1.69 -14.81
C LEU A 86 -7.89 3.07 -15.25
N GLU A 87 -6.99 3.81 -15.90
CA GLU A 87 -7.24 5.17 -16.33
C GLU A 87 -8.48 5.23 -17.22
N GLY A 88 -9.41 6.11 -16.87
CA GLY A 88 -10.63 6.29 -17.64
C GLY A 88 -11.69 5.23 -17.41
N LYS A 89 -11.40 4.20 -16.62
CA LYS A 89 -12.34 3.10 -16.40
C LYS A 89 -12.75 2.93 -14.95
N GLY A 90 -11.92 3.39 -14.02
CA GLY A 90 -12.22 3.27 -12.60
C GLY A 90 -11.51 2.12 -11.93
N ASN A 91 -11.97 1.79 -10.75
CA ASN A 91 -11.31 0.80 -9.89
C ASN A 91 -11.44 -0.61 -10.44
N ILE A 92 -10.38 -1.39 -10.29
CA ILE A 92 -10.34 -2.79 -10.69
C ILE A 92 -10.43 -3.68 -9.45
N VAL A 93 -9.57 -3.43 -8.48
CA VAL A 93 -9.49 -4.27 -7.28
C VAL A 93 -8.88 -3.45 -6.16
N ARG A 94 -9.25 -3.76 -4.93
CA ARG A 94 -8.69 -3.13 -3.75
C ARG A 94 -8.29 -4.21 -2.75
N TYR A 95 -7.10 -4.05 -2.19
CA TYR A 95 -6.57 -4.92 -1.16
C TYR A 95 -6.43 -4.11 0.11
N ASP A 96 -7.08 -4.55 1.17
CA ASP A 96 -7.03 -3.89 2.47
C ASP A 96 -6.49 -4.85 3.51
N SER A 97 -5.89 -4.28 4.55
CA SER A 97 -5.51 -5.09 5.69
C SER A 97 -6.77 -5.60 6.39
N PRO A 98 -6.68 -6.74 7.08
CA PRO A 98 -7.86 -7.29 7.75
C PRO A 98 -8.34 -6.36 8.86
N HIS A 99 -9.65 -6.36 9.08
CA HIS A 99 -10.22 -5.64 10.20
C HIS A 99 -9.85 -6.38 11.47
N ARG A 100 -9.47 -5.63 12.46
CA ARG A 100 -8.96 -6.23 13.68
C ARG A 100 -10.02 -6.99 14.49
N THR A 101 -11.28 -6.73 14.22
CA THR A 101 -12.32 -7.28 15.09
C THR A 101 -12.69 -8.70 14.77
N HIS A 102 -12.53 -9.15 13.54
CA HIS A 102 -13.01 -10.49 13.23
C HIS A 102 -12.52 -11.07 11.93
N ARG A 103 -11.58 -10.46 11.28
CA ARG A 103 -11.13 -11.01 10.01
C ARG A 103 -9.63 -11.11 9.96
N PRO A 104 -9.11 -12.33 9.97
CA PRO A 104 -7.66 -12.51 9.88
C PRO A 104 -7.16 -12.47 8.45
N PHE A 105 -8.04 -12.29 7.47
CA PHE A 105 -7.68 -12.32 6.06
C PHE A 105 -7.59 -10.92 5.49
N HIS A 106 -6.86 -10.80 4.39
CA HIS A 106 -6.89 -9.58 3.60
C HIS A 106 -8.25 -9.46 2.95
N HIS A 107 -8.75 -8.25 2.88
CA HIS A 107 -9.98 -7.98 2.16
C HIS A 107 -9.64 -7.59 0.74
N VAL A 108 -10.32 -8.19 -0.20
CA VAL A 108 -10.15 -7.89 -1.61
C VAL A 108 -11.47 -7.41 -2.16
N HIS A 109 -11.47 -6.21 -2.74
CA HIS A 109 -12.65 -5.62 -3.35
C HIS A 109 -12.43 -5.60 -4.86
N ARG A 110 -13.33 -6.19 -5.59
CA ARG A 110 -13.25 -6.21 -7.04
C ARG A 110 -14.39 -5.40 -7.61
N TYR A 111 -14.11 -4.70 -8.68
CA TYR A 111 -15.06 -3.80 -9.31
C TYR A 111 -15.26 -4.19 -10.76
N ASP A 112 -16.46 -3.96 -11.26
CA ASP A 112 -16.75 -4.22 -12.66
C ASP A 112 -16.31 -3.02 -13.49
N VAL A 113 -15.12 -3.12 -14.01
CA VAL A 113 -14.51 -2.03 -14.76
C VAL A 113 -15.28 -1.73 -16.04
N LEU A 114 -15.84 -2.75 -16.67
CA LEU A 114 -16.54 -2.57 -17.94
C LEU A 114 -17.80 -1.77 -17.78
N GLU A 115 -18.45 -1.88 -16.65
CA GLU A 115 -19.69 -1.13 -16.39
C GLU A 115 -19.43 0.14 -15.60
N GLY A 116 -18.17 0.41 -15.28
CA GLY A 116 -17.85 1.59 -14.50
C GLY A 116 -18.32 1.52 -13.05
N ASP A 117 -18.61 0.34 -12.59
CA ASP A 117 -19.08 0.12 -11.24
C ASP A 117 -17.92 0.33 -10.25
N THR A 118 -18.13 1.20 -9.28
CA THR A 118 -17.13 1.43 -8.26
C THR A 118 -17.50 0.82 -6.92
N ASP A 119 -18.66 0.16 -6.86
CA ASP A 119 -19.06 -0.46 -5.62
C ASP A 119 -18.40 -1.80 -5.58
N GLY A 120 -17.89 -2.47 -5.49
CA GLY A 120 -17.25 -3.75 -5.52
C GLY A 120 -17.87 -4.72 -4.55
N THR A 121 -17.55 -5.96 -4.74
CA THR A 121 -17.90 -7.01 -3.80
C THR A 121 -16.64 -7.39 -3.04
N VAL A 122 -16.83 -7.85 -1.81
CA VAL A 122 -15.71 -8.30 -0.97
C VAL A 122 -15.53 -9.79 -1.18
N GLU A 123 -14.29 -10.19 -1.46
CA GLU A 123 -13.93 -11.59 -1.62
C GLU A 123 -12.90 -11.98 -0.60
N ARG A 124 -12.91 -13.21 -0.20
CA ARG A 124 -11.99 -13.75 0.80
C ARG A 124 -11.31 -14.99 0.32
#